data_4a88a321835a54ab115f552348a90f08
#
_entry.id   4a88a321835a54ab115f552348a90f08
#
_cell.length_a   1.000
_cell.length_b   1.000
_cell.length_c   1.000
_cell.angle_alpha   90.00
_cell.angle_beta   90.00
_cell.angle_gamma   90.00
#
_symmetry.space_group_name_H-M   'P 1'
#
loop_
_entity.id
_entity.type
_entity.pdbx_description
1 polymer ?
#
loop_
_entity_poly.entity_id
_entity_poly.type
_entity_poly.pdbx_seq_one_letter_code
_entity_poly.pdbx_strand_id
1 'polypeptide(L)'
;MTFEWDESKNRANVRKHGFDFADAEEMFRSLLIVDPDTREDYREKRWNGVGTIRGRVAYVVFMEPNPETISIISLRKATTREREQYEKAIKDRLETH
;
A
#
# COMPACT_ATOMS: atom_id res chain seq x y z
N MET A 1 13.86 -1.34 8.64
CA MET A 1 13.16 -1.42 7.36
C MET A 1 13.42 -0.16 6.57
N THR A 2 13.80 -0.31 5.32
CA THR A 2 14.15 0.79 4.42
C THR A 2 13.11 0.88 3.32
N PHE A 3 12.73 2.11 2.97
CA PHE A 3 11.81 2.37 1.86
C PHE A 3 12.57 3.01 0.72
N GLU A 4 12.30 2.56 -0.49
CA GLU A 4 12.90 3.12 -1.69
C GLU A 4 11.86 3.29 -2.78
N TRP A 5 12.13 4.14 -3.75
CA TRP A 5 11.27 4.34 -4.92
C TRP A 5 12.01 5.13 -5.99
N ASP A 6 11.45 5.11 -7.19
CA ASP A 6 11.91 5.94 -8.30
C ASP A 6 11.30 7.34 -8.14
N GLU A 7 12.13 8.37 -8.01
CA GLU A 7 11.66 9.73 -7.73
C GLU A 7 10.80 10.30 -8.86
N SER A 8 11.11 9.97 -10.12
CA SER A 8 10.30 10.46 -11.23
C SER A 8 8.90 9.84 -11.22
N LYS A 9 8.80 8.56 -10.82
CA LYS A 9 7.51 7.90 -10.65
C LYS A 9 6.74 8.49 -9.49
N ASN A 10 7.43 8.84 -8.40
CA ASN A 10 6.80 9.50 -7.27
C ASN A 10 6.21 10.85 -7.67
N ARG A 11 6.95 11.67 -8.42
CA ARG A 11 6.43 12.97 -8.88
C ARG A 11 5.18 12.79 -9.74
N ALA A 12 5.18 11.80 -10.64
CA ALA A 12 4.01 11.49 -11.46
C ALA A 12 2.84 11.02 -10.60
N ASN A 13 3.12 10.21 -9.59
CA ASN A 13 2.10 9.70 -8.66
C ASN A 13 1.47 10.84 -7.85
N VAL A 14 2.26 11.79 -7.38
CA VAL A 14 1.75 12.96 -6.66
C VAL A 14 0.80 13.76 -7.55
N ARG A 15 1.18 14.00 -8.81
CA ARG A 15 0.32 14.73 -9.74
C ARG A 15 -0.99 14.00 -10.02
N LYS A 16 -0.93 12.68 -10.14
CA LYS A 16 -2.09 11.87 -10.51
C LYS A 16 -3.01 11.56 -9.33
N HIS A 17 -2.45 11.27 -8.17
CA HIS A 17 -3.20 10.75 -7.03
C HIS A 17 -3.12 11.59 -5.76
N GLY A 18 -2.22 12.56 -5.72
CA GLY A 18 -2.07 13.43 -4.54
C GLY A 18 -1.36 12.80 -3.35
N PHE A 19 -0.75 11.63 -3.53
CA PHE A 19 0.01 10.95 -2.48
C PHE A 19 1.50 10.92 -2.83
N ASP A 20 2.32 11.23 -1.83
CA ASP A 20 3.78 11.07 -1.92
C ASP A 20 4.14 9.67 -1.43
N PHE A 21 5.05 8.99 -2.13
CA PHE A 21 5.48 7.64 -1.74
C PHE A 21 6.06 7.59 -0.32
N ALA A 22 6.63 8.70 0.14
CA ALA A 22 7.13 8.78 1.53
C ALA A 22 6.03 8.56 2.56
N ASP A 23 4.78 8.87 2.22
CA ASP A 23 3.64 8.68 3.12
C ASP A 23 3.31 7.20 3.33
N ALA A 24 3.75 6.32 2.44
CA ALA A 24 3.49 4.89 2.54
C ALA A 24 4.10 4.28 3.81
N GLU A 25 5.16 4.87 4.35
CA GLU A 25 5.78 4.37 5.57
C GLU A 25 4.77 4.27 6.73
N GLU A 26 3.85 5.23 6.81
CA GLU A 26 2.80 5.20 7.84
C GLU A 26 1.93 3.95 7.71
N MET A 27 1.63 3.53 6.48
CA MET A 27 0.80 2.33 6.24
C MET A 27 1.47 1.08 6.80
N PHE A 28 2.79 0.98 6.70
CA PHE A 28 3.54 -0.19 7.18
C PHE A 28 3.72 -0.18 8.69
N ARG A 29 3.44 0.93 9.37
CA ARG A 29 3.51 1.01 10.84
C ARG A 29 2.17 0.74 11.52
N SER A 30 1.09 0.68 10.75
CA SER A 30 -0.25 0.40 11.28
C SER A 30 -0.76 -0.90 10.67
N LEU A 31 -2.04 -1.19 10.81
CA LEU A 31 -2.62 -2.40 10.23
C LEU A 31 -2.66 -2.27 8.70
N LEU A 32 -1.95 -3.16 8.03
CA LEU A 32 -1.88 -3.23 6.59
C LEU A 32 -2.39 -4.60 6.14
N ILE A 33 -3.42 -4.61 5.30
CA ILE A 33 -3.95 -5.86 4.71
C ILE A 33 -3.25 -6.06 3.38
N VAL A 34 -2.47 -7.13 3.27
CA VAL A 34 -1.59 -7.38 2.11
C VAL A 34 -2.00 -8.63 1.36
N ASP A 35 -2.03 -8.53 0.04
CA ASP A 35 -2.28 -9.66 -0.86
C ASP A 35 -1.25 -9.65 -1.99
N PRO A 36 -0.93 -10.84 -2.56
CA PRO A 36 -0.11 -10.88 -3.77
C PRO A 36 -0.82 -10.17 -4.91
N ASP A 37 -0.07 -9.40 -5.69
CA ASP A 37 -0.61 -8.75 -6.89
C ASP A 37 -0.45 -9.73 -8.06
N THR A 38 -1.56 -10.35 -8.46
CA THR A 38 -1.58 -11.38 -9.51
C THR A 38 -2.23 -10.89 -10.81
N ARG A 39 -2.42 -9.57 -10.96
CA ARG A 39 -3.06 -9.00 -12.16
C ARG A 39 -2.28 -9.27 -13.43
N GLU A 40 -0.96 -9.40 -13.31
CA GLU A 40 -0.06 -9.70 -14.42
C GLU A 40 1.02 -10.67 -13.94
N ASP A 41 1.71 -11.30 -14.90
CA ASP A 41 2.86 -12.14 -14.61
C ASP A 41 4.11 -11.25 -14.57
N TYR A 42 4.40 -10.72 -13.39
CA TYR A 42 5.56 -9.86 -13.18
C TYR A 42 6.83 -10.71 -13.04
N ARG A 43 7.94 -10.17 -13.51
CA ARG A 43 9.25 -10.84 -13.36
C ARG A 43 9.64 -10.95 -11.89
N GLU A 44 9.25 -9.97 -11.09
CA GLU A 44 9.43 -9.97 -9.64
C GLU A 44 8.06 -9.93 -8.98
N LYS A 45 7.96 -10.59 -7.84
CA LYS A 45 6.70 -10.67 -7.12
C LYS A 45 6.30 -9.29 -6.60
N ARG A 46 5.07 -8.89 -6.89
CA ARG A 46 4.48 -7.66 -6.40
C ARG A 46 3.40 -7.96 -5.38
N TRP A 47 3.22 -7.02 -4.50
CA TRP A 47 2.19 -7.08 -3.46
C TRP A 47 1.32 -5.85 -3.55
N ASN A 48 0.06 -5.97 -3.14
CA ASN A 48 -0.78 -4.81 -2.89
C ASN A 48 -1.19 -4.79 -1.43
N GLY A 49 -1.37 -3.59 -0.89
CA GLY A 49 -1.75 -3.43 0.49
C GLY A 49 -2.77 -2.31 0.64
N VAL A 50 -3.66 -2.47 1.61
CA VAL A 50 -4.63 -1.44 1.98
C VAL A 50 -4.40 -1.09 3.43
N GLY A 51 -4.23 0.19 3.70
CA GLY A 51 -3.97 0.70 5.04
C GLY A 51 -4.34 2.18 5.11
N THR A 52 -3.89 2.88 6.15
CA THR A 52 -4.26 4.27 6.33
C THR A 52 -3.07 5.22 6.29
N ILE A 53 -3.31 6.41 5.75
CA ILE A 53 -2.40 7.55 5.76
C ILE A 53 -3.19 8.73 6.29
N ARG A 54 -2.83 9.23 7.45
CA ARG A 54 -3.53 10.34 8.13
C ARG A 54 -5.05 10.10 8.19
N GLY A 55 -5.43 8.87 8.54
CA GLY A 55 -6.83 8.48 8.68
C GLY A 55 -7.57 8.17 7.39
N ARG A 56 -6.93 8.34 6.23
CA ARG A 56 -7.54 8.02 4.93
C ARG A 56 -7.08 6.65 4.47
N VAL A 57 -8.00 5.84 3.98
CA VAL A 57 -7.67 4.51 3.46
C VAL A 57 -7.00 4.67 2.10
N ALA A 58 -5.83 4.06 1.96
CA ALA A 58 -5.00 4.13 0.75
C ALA A 58 -4.63 2.73 0.27
N TYR A 59 -4.29 2.64 -1.00
CA TYR A 59 -3.90 1.42 -1.69
C TYR A 59 -2.47 1.57 -2.20
N VAL A 60 -1.60 0.65 -1.81
CA VAL A 60 -0.18 0.69 -2.19
C VAL A 60 0.18 -0.57 -2.97
N VAL A 61 1.02 -0.40 -4.00
CA VAL A 61 1.65 -1.52 -4.70
C VAL A 61 3.15 -1.44 -4.41
N PHE A 62 3.74 -2.56 -4.01
CA PHE A 62 5.14 -2.58 -3.62
C PHE A 62 5.80 -3.92 -3.91
N MET A 63 7.13 -3.93 -3.86
CA MET A 63 7.97 -5.12 -3.95
C MET A 63 8.88 -5.19 -2.72
N GLU A 64 9.34 -6.39 -2.40
CA GLU A 64 10.32 -6.60 -1.35
C GLU A 64 11.58 -7.20 -1.99
N PRO A 65 12.50 -6.36 -2.50
CA PRO A 65 13.73 -6.87 -3.14
C PRO A 65 14.61 -7.65 -2.17
N ASN A 66 14.50 -7.38 -0.87
CA ASN A 66 15.16 -8.15 0.19
C ASN A 66 14.35 -7.97 1.49
N PRO A 67 14.61 -8.76 2.55
CA PRO A 67 13.79 -8.70 3.78
C PRO A 67 13.78 -7.35 4.50
N GLU A 68 14.76 -6.48 4.21
CA GLU A 68 14.90 -5.19 4.90
C GLU A 68 14.36 -4.01 4.10
N THR A 69 13.94 -4.23 2.85
CA THR A 69 13.62 -3.15 1.93
C THR A 69 12.23 -3.30 1.31
N ILE A 70 11.49 -2.21 1.33
CA ILE A 70 10.20 -2.08 0.63
C ILE A 70 10.40 -1.10 -0.53
N SER A 71 10.11 -1.53 -1.75
CA SER A 71 10.19 -0.69 -2.94
C SER A 71 8.78 -0.30 -3.36
N ILE A 72 8.44 1.00 -3.25
CA ILE A 72 7.11 1.51 -3.54
C ILE A 72 6.95 1.73 -5.04
N ILE A 73 5.87 1.20 -5.61
CA ILE A 73 5.60 1.28 -7.04
C ILE A 73 4.47 2.24 -7.36
N SER A 74 3.39 2.22 -6.56
CA SER A 74 2.29 3.16 -6.73
C SER A 74 1.52 3.32 -5.42
N LEU A 75 0.86 4.47 -5.28
CA LEU A 75 0.13 4.80 -4.07
C LEU A 75 -1.07 5.68 -4.45
N ARG A 76 -2.25 5.25 -4.09
CA ARG A 76 -3.47 5.98 -4.42
C ARG A 76 -4.50 5.85 -3.31
N LYS A 77 -5.54 6.68 -3.40
CA LYS A 77 -6.70 6.55 -2.54
C LYS A 77 -7.38 5.19 -2.79
N ALA A 78 -7.85 4.54 -1.76
CA ALA A 78 -8.64 3.33 -1.90
C ALA A 78 -9.97 3.63 -2.58
N THR A 79 -10.46 2.69 -3.38
CA THR A 79 -11.82 2.76 -3.90
C THR A 79 -12.81 2.52 -2.75
N THR A 80 -14.07 2.86 -2.95
CA THR A 80 -15.10 2.61 -1.94
C THR A 80 -15.13 1.13 -1.54
N ARG A 81 -15.04 0.23 -2.54
CA ARG A 81 -15.04 -1.21 -2.28
C ARG A 81 -13.82 -1.64 -1.46
N GLU A 82 -12.63 -1.15 -1.81
CA GLU A 82 -11.42 -1.46 -1.07
C GLU A 82 -11.51 -0.96 0.37
N ARG A 83 -12.01 0.25 0.56
CA ARG A 83 -12.19 0.82 1.88
C ARG A 83 -13.16 0.00 2.73
N GLU A 84 -14.30 -0.39 2.14
CA GLU A 84 -15.30 -1.19 2.85
C GLU A 84 -14.74 -2.55 3.25
N GLN A 85 -14.00 -3.20 2.37
CA GLN A 85 -13.35 -4.48 2.67
C GLN A 85 -12.31 -4.34 3.78
N TYR A 86 -11.55 -3.24 3.77
CA TYR A 86 -10.56 -2.96 4.80
C TYR A 86 -11.24 -2.73 6.16
N GLU A 87 -12.27 -1.90 6.20
CA GLU A 87 -13.02 -1.61 7.43
C GLU A 87 -13.66 -2.88 8.01
N LYS A 88 -14.19 -3.74 7.13
CA LYS A 88 -14.76 -5.02 7.55
C LYS A 88 -13.68 -5.95 8.13
N ALA A 89 -12.52 -6.01 7.50
CA ALA A 89 -11.41 -6.85 7.97
C ALA A 89 -10.93 -6.39 9.36
N ILE A 90 -10.86 -5.09 9.60
CA ILE A 90 -10.51 -4.54 10.91
C ILE A 90 -11.56 -4.91 11.95
N LYS A 91 -12.82 -4.73 11.60
CA LYS A 91 -13.94 -5.05 12.50
C LYS A 91 -13.93 -6.54 12.88
N ASP A 92 -13.77 -7.41 11.88
CA ASP A 92 -13.73 -8.85 12.12
C ASP A 92 -12.56 -9.23 13.04
N ARG A 93 -11.41 -8.58 12.88
CA ARG A 93 -10.26 -8.79 13.76
C ARG A 93 -10.54 -8.40 15.21
N LEU A 94 -11.22 -7.27 15.40
CA LEU A 94 -11.55 -6.79 16.74
C LEU A 94 -12.58 -7.68 17.42
N GLU A 95 -13.48 -8.29 16.66
CA GLU A 95 -14.54 -9.15 17.19
C GLU A 95 -14.08 -10.58 17.50
N THR A 96 -12.90 -11.00 17.02
CA THR A 96 -12.40 -12.36 17.26
C THR A 96 -11.55 -12.50 18.50
N HIS A 97 -11.49 -11.49 19.33
CA HIS A 97 -10.78 -11.53 20.61
C HIS A 97 -11.71 -11.85 21.78
#